data_afa63bdb25dcff61d5396a123cb6c6f2
#
_entry.id   afa63bdb25dcff61d5396a123cb6c6f2
#
_cell.length_a   1.000
_cell.length_b   1.000
_cell.length_c   1.000
_cell.angle_alpha   90.00
_cell.angle_beta   90.00
_cell.angle_gamma   90.00
#
_symmetry.space_group_name_H-M   'P 1'
#
loop_
_entity.id
_entity.type
_entity.pdbx_description
1 polymer ?
#
loop_
_entity_poly.entity_id
_entity_poly.type
_entity_poly.pdbx_seq_one_letter_code
_entity_poly.pdbx_strand_id
1 'polypeptide(L)'
;MIDYKGAFHTGEYRNVLEEYGYDPLLIQERLADTWRVLFEGDEDARIFHNQGEDLGYMLDTGNLDARSEGMSYGMMMAVQLGHKEVFDRLWRWTKRYMYMETGENSGYFAWSCNPDGSRLSDGPAPDGEEFFAMALLFASHRWGDGEAPLNYGTQARDLLRTCIHKGEDGIGHPMWNPQNKLIKFVPNCEYSDPSYHLPHFYELFALWAYPEDRHFWKKAAEASRDYLRSACHPVTGLSPEYAYYDGTPNNERGYGHFYSDSYRVAANIGLDWEWFREDHWACEEANRIQAFFADKQPEDYRRYAINGEAFEEKALHPVGLLSTNAMASLAATGDNARASVELFWNTPLRTGPRRYYDNCLYLFTLLALSGNYRIWTPE
;
A
#
# COMPACT_ATOMS: atom_id res chain seq x y z
N MET A 1 4.14 5.68 32.51
CA MET A 1 3.67 5.65 31.10
C MET A 1 3.09 4.27 30.87
N ILE A 2 1.84 4.18 30.45
CA ILE A 2 1.26 2.90 30.02
C ILE A 2 1.95 2.59 28.69
N ASP A 3 2.70 1.49 28.66
CA ASP A 3 3.41 1.01 27.48
C ASP A 3 2.36 0.45 26.50
N TYR A 4 1.80 1.31 25.68
CA TYR A 4 0.80 0.94 24.67
C TYR A 4 1.52 0.22 23.51
N LYS A 5 1.54 -1.09 23.57
CA LYS A 5 2.07 -1.93 22.48
C LYS A 5 1.12 -1.94 21.30
N GLY A 6 1.66 -2.00 20.08
CA GLY A 6 0.87 -2.13 18.86
C GLY A 6 0.17 -3.49 18.72
N ALA A 7 -0.72 -3.60 17.73
CA ALA A 7 -1.53 -4.79 17.47
C ALA A 7 -0.70 -6.08 17.27
N PHE A 8 0.51 -5.97 16.74
CA PHE A 8 1.45 -7.10 16.60
C PHE A 8 1.71 -7.80 17.95
N HIS A 9 1.83 -7.02 19.04
CA HIS A 9 2.12 -7.57 20.37
C HIS A 9 0.88 -7.93 21.17
N THR A 10 -0.25 -7.28 20.91
CA THR A 10 -1.48 -7.44 21.70
C THR A 10 -2.48 -8.38 21.05
N GLY A 11 -2.44 -8.54 19.72
CA GLY A 11 -3.48 -9.21 18.94
C GLY A 11 -4.78 -8.40 18.83
N GLU A 12 -4.81 -7.18 19.40
CA GLU A 12 -5.99 -6.31 19.40
C GLU A 12 -5.82 -5.20 18.36
N TYR A 13 -6.81 -5.04 17.49
CA TYR A 13 -6.87 -4.02 16.44
C TYR A 13 -7.96 -3.02 16.77
N ARG A 14 -7.63 -1.72 16.73
CA ARG A 14 -8.58 -0.66 16.99
C ARG A 14 -9.69 -0.64 15.92
N ASN A 15 -10.93 -0.53 16.37
CA ASN A 15 -12.05 -0.16 15.51
C ASN A 15 -12.37 1.32 15.72
N VAL A 16 -11.68 2.20 14.99
CA VAL A 16 -11.81 3.66 15.11
C VAL A 16 -13.22 4.12 14.72
N LEU A 17 -13.89 3.42 13.80
CA LEU A 17 -15.27 3.72 13.45
C LEU A 17 -16.20 3.49 14.65
N GLU A 18 -16.07 2.35 15.33
CA GLU A 18 -16.86 2.04 16.53
C GLU A 18 -16.51 2.98 17.69
N GLU A 19 -15.24 3.32 17.90
CA GLU A 19 -14.78 4.32 18.89
C GLU A 19 -15.46 5.69 18.68
N TYR A 20 -15.77 6.03 17.41
CA TYR A 20 -16.46 7.29 17.07
C TYR A 20 -17.98 7.18 17.02
N GLY A 21 -18.54 5.99 17.35
CA GLY A 21 -19.96 5.78 17.58
C GLY A 21 -20.73 5.25 16.39
N TYR A 22 -20.05 4.74 15.34
CA TYR A 22 -20.72 4.05 14.24
C TYR A 22 -21.17 2.65 14.67
N ASP A 23 -22.34 2.22 14.19
CA ASP A 23 -22.91 0.93 14.49
C ASP A 23 -22.05 -0.21 13.89
N PRO A 24 -21.62 -1.21 14.70
CA PRO A 24 -20.82 -2.34 14.21
C PRO A 24 -21.45 -3.11 13.05
N LEU A 25 -22.78 -3.24 13.02
CA LEU A 25 -23.48 -3.91 11.93
C LEU A 25 -23.38 -3.12 10.63
N LEU A 26 -23.55 -1.79 10.69
CA LEU A 26 -23.39 -0.91 9.53
C LEU A 26 -21.95 -0.90 9.01
N ILE A 27 -20.96 -1.01 9.91
CA ILE A 27 -19.54 -1.13 9.53
C ILE A 27 -19.32 -2.42 8.74
N GLN A 28 -19.81 -3.55 9.22
CA GLN A 28 -19.69 -4.85 8.55
C GLN A 28 -20.47 -4.88 7.22
N GLU A 29 -21.66 -4.33 7.17
CA GLU A 29 -22.43 -4.20 5.93
C GLU A 29 -21.68 -3.37 4.90
N ARG A 30 -21.14 -2.21 5.28
CA ARG A 30 -20.35 -1.36 4.37
C ARG A 30 -19.12 -2.08 3.84
N LEU A 31 -18.42 -2.83 4.70
CA LEU A 31 -17.24 -3.59 4.29
C LEU A 31 -17.62 -4.66 3.24
N ALA A 32 -18.69 -5.42 3.49
CA ALA A 32 -19.20 -6.43 2.58
C ALA A 32 -19.72 -5.82 1.28
N ASP A 33 -20.44 -4.70 1.36
CA ASP A 33 -20.96 -3.98 0.18
C ASP A 33 -19.83 -3.39 -0.67
N THR A 34 -18.80 -2.82 -0.04
CA THR A 34 -17.63 -2.30 -0.75
C THR A 34 -16.92 -3.41 -1.50
N TRP A 35 -16.68 -4.57 -0.85
CA TRP A 35 -16.13 -5.73 -1.53
C TRP A 35 -16.99 -6.13 -2.74
N ARG A 36 -18.30 -6.31 -2.52
CA ARG A 36 -19.23 -6.74 -3.58
C ARG A 36 -19.21 -5.78 -4.77
N VAL A 37 -19.22 -4.47 -4.53
CA VAL A 37 -19.15 -3.47 -5.61
C VAL A 37 -17.86 -3.59 -6.42
N LEU A 38 -16.71 -3.73 -5.75
CA LEU A 38 -15.40 -3.69 -6.41
C LEU A 38 -15.05 -5.02 -7.11
N PHE A 39 -15.51 -6.16 -6.59
CA PHE A 39 -15.13 -7.47 -7.06
C PHE A 39 -16.25 -8.24 -7.82
N GLU A 40 -17.51 -7.95 -7.54
CA GLU A 40 -18.66 -8.70 -8.05
C GLU A 40 -19.69 -7.81 -8.76
N GLY A 41 -19.52 -6.47 -8.68
CA GLY A 41 -20.44 -5.49 -9.25
C GLY A 41 -20.49 -5.47 -10.77
N ASP A 42 -21.36 -4.61 -11.31
CA ASP A 42 -21.46 -4.35 -12.74
C ASP A 42 -20.16 -3.76 -13.31
N GLU A 43 -20.01 -3.83 -14.64
CA GLU A 43 -18.79 -3.36 -15.34
C GLU A 43 -18.42 -1.91 -15.05
N ASP A 44 -19.42 -1.05 -14.81
CA ASP A 44 -19.21 0.36 -14.48
C ASP A 44 -18.78 0.62 -13.03
N ALA A 45 -18.86 -0.42 -12.17
CA ALA A 45 -18.54 -0.32 -10.75
C ALA A 45 -17.31 -1.14 -10.37
N ARG A 46 -17.20 -2.38 -10.84
CA ARG A 46 -16.11 -3.30 -10.47
C ARG A 46 -14.76 -2.86 -11.02
N ILE A 47 -13.72 -3.32 -10.35
CA ILE A 47 -12.31 -3.21 -10.77
C ILE A 47 -11.65 -4.60 -10.93
N PHE A 48 -12.24 -5.65 -10.36
CA PHE A 48 -11.80 -7.04 -10.55
C PHE A 48 -12.52 -7.68 -11.72
N HIS A 49 -11.79 -8.45 -12.53
CA HIS A 49 -12.31 -9.18 -13.68
C HIS A 49 -11.83 -10.62 -13.70
N ASN A 50 -12.76 -11.56 -13.82
CA ASN A 50 -12.44 -12.95 -14.10
C ASN A 50 -11.92 -13.11 -15.54
N GLN A 51 -10.95 -14.02 -15.73
CA GLN A 51 -10.43 -14.40 -17.05
C GLN A 51 -10.32 -15.92 -17.14
N GLY A 52 -11.14 -16.55 -17.99
CA GLY A 52 -11.21 -18.01 -18.06
C GLY A 52 -11.69 -18.64 -16.76
N GLU A 53 -11.23 -19.87 -16.51
CA GLU A 53 -11.72 -20.67 -15.38
C GLU A 53 -11.03 -20.34 -14.06
N ASP A 54 -9.73 -19.97 -14.08
CA ASP A 54 -8.88 -19.90 -12.89
C ASP A 54 -7.99 -18.65 -12.78
N LEU A 55 -8.15 -17.68 -13.68
CA LEU A 55 -7.42 -16.41 -13.70
C LEU A 55 -8.34 -15.24 -13.39
N GLY A 56 -7.75 -14.15 -12.91
CA GLY A 56 -8.43 -12.89 -12.69
C GLY A 56 -7.43 -11.75 -12.55
N TYR A 57 -7.86 -10.53 -12.86
CA TYR A 57 -7.01 -9.35 -12.76
C TYR A 57 -7.76 -8.14 -12.22
N MET A 58 -7.00 -7.21 -11.65
CA MET A 58 -7.48 -5.87 -11.27
C MET A 58 -7.23 -4.92 -12.43
N LEU A 59 -8.25 -4.17 -12.84
CA LEU A 59 -8.17 -3.20 -13.93
C LEU A 59 -7.98 -1.79 -13.37
N ASP A 60 -6.91 -1.12 -13.75
CA ASP A 60 -6.84 0.33 -13.67
C ASP A 60 -7.79 0.91 -14.74
N THR A 61 -8.95 1.33 -14.27
CA THR A 61 -10.04 1.83 -15.13
C THR A 61 -9.75 3.19 -15.76
N GLY A 62 -8.71 3.87 -15.30
CA GLY A 62 -8.25 5.13 -15.86
C GLY A 62 -7.26 4.98 -17.02
N ASN A 63 -6.44 3.93 -16.96
CA ASN A 63 -5.40 3.65 -17.96
C ASN A 63 -5.70 2.39 -18.78
N LEU A 64 -6.71 1.62 -18.39
CA LEU A 64 -7.18 0.39 -19.05
C LEU A 64 -6.10 -0.71 -19.10
N ASP A 65 -5.29 -0.78 -18.05
CA ASP A 65 -4.24 -1.77 -17.87
C ASP A 65 -4.37 -2.51 -16.52
N ALA A 66 -3.68 -3.63 -16.38
CA ALA A 66 -3.48 -4.34 -15.13
C ALA A 66 -2.08 -4.01 -14.60
N ARG A 67 -1.99 -3.50 -13.38
CA ARG A 67 -0.74 -3.07 -12.73
C ARG A 67 -0.36 -3.99 -11.59
N SER A 68 0.95 -4.19 -11.38
CA SER A 68 1.44 -4.94 -10.20
C SER A 68 0.91 -4.35 -8.90
N GLU A 69 0.79 -3.03 -8.80
CA GLU A 69 0.10 -2.32 -7.70
C GLU A 69 -1.31 -2.89 -7.48
N GLY A 70 -2.17 -2.83 -8.49
CA GLY A 70 -3.57 -3.28 -8.37
C GLY A 70 -3.71 -4.76 -8.11
N MET A 71 -2.88 -5.59 -8.75
CA MET A 71 -2.86 -7.03 -8.55
C MET A 71 -2.52 -7.38 -7.10
N SER A 72 -1.48 -6.77 -6.55
CA SER A 72 -1.03 -6.98 -5.17
C SER A 72 -2.02 -6.42 -4.14
N TYR A 73 -2.65 -5.28 -4.43
CA TYR A 73 -3.73 -4.71 -3.60
C TYR A 73 -4.95 -5.63 -3.56
N GLY A 74 -5.38 -6.16 -4.71
CA GLY A 74 -6.47 -7.12 -4.77
C GLY A 74 -6.20 -8.40 -3.97
N MET A 75 -4.96 -8.90 -4.03
CA MET A 75 -4.51 -10.04 -3.22
C MET A 75 -4.54 -9.70 -1.72
N MET A 76 -4.06 -8.52 -1.31
CA MET A 76 -4.10 -8.10 0.09
C MET A 76 -5.55 -7.96 0.59
N MET A 77 -6.43 -7.34 -0.17
CA MET A 77 -7.86 -7.23 0.17
C MET A 77 -8.52 -8.62 0.29
N ALA A 78 -8.22 -9.51 -0.65
CA ALA A 78 -8.77 -10.86 -0.66
C ALA A 78 -8.29 -11.69 0.55
N VAL A 79 -7.00 -11.59 0.92
CA VAL A 79 -6.51 -12.31 2.11
C VAL A 79 -7.06 -11.70 3.40
N GLN A 80 -7.27 -10.40 3.48
CA GLN A 80 -7.87 -9.79 4.67
C GLN A 80 -9.34 -10.20 4.85
N LEU A 81 -10.12 -10.30 3.78
CA LEU A 81 -11.54 -10.62 3.82
C LEU A 81 -11.86 -12.11 3.68
N GLY A 82 -10.89 -12.99 3.42
CA GLY A 82 -11.07 -14.43 3.37
C GLY A 82 -11.48 -14.99 2.00
N HIS A 83 -11.32 -14.23 0.93
CA HIS A 83 -11.68 -14.60 -0.44
C HIS A 83 -10.54 -15.33 -1.16
N LYS A 84 -10.24 -16.56 -0.71
CA LYS A 84 -9.13 -17.37 -1.22
C LYS A 84 -9.17 -17.57 -2.74
N GLU A 85 -10.35 -17.84 -3.31
CA GLU A 85 -10.47 -18.09 -4.75
C GLU A 85 -10.06 -16.86 -5.57
N VAL A 86 -10.47 -15.67 -5.17
CA VAL A 86 -10.07 -14.40 -5.82
C VAL A 86 -8.57 -14.20 -5.70
N PHE A 87 -8.00 -14.44 -4.51
CA PHE A 87 -6.56 -14.39 -4.27
C PHE A 87 -5.78 -15.30 -5.23
N ASP A 88 -6.20 -16.56 -5.34
CA ASP A 88 -5.55 -17.55 -6.20
C ASP A 88 -5.63 -17.18 -7.67
N ARG A 89 -6.76 -16.63 -8.14
CA ARG A 89 -6.97 -16.15 -9.51
C ARG A 89 -6.02 -14.99 -9.84
N LEU A 90 -5.91 -14.01 -8.93
CA LEU A 90 -5.00 -12.87 -9.08
C LEU A 90 -3.54 -13.34 -9.13
N TRP A 91 -3.14 -14.22 -8.21
CA TRP A 91 -1.76 -14.72 -8.16
C TRP A 91 -1.39 -15.56 -9.39
N ARG A 92 -2.28 -16.45 -9.85
CA ARG A 92 -2.05 -17.21 -11.09
C ARG A 92 -1.90 -16.30 -12.31
N TRP A 93 -2.74 -15.26 -12.42
CA TRP A 93 -2.64 -14.29 -13.50
C TRP A 93 -1.31 -13.53 -13.46
N THR A 94 -0.93 -13.04 -12.29
CA THR A 94 0.34 -12.35 -12.04
C THR A 94 1.53 -13.22 -12.43
N LYS A 95 1.56 -14.46 -11.97
CA LYS A 95 2.63 -15.42 -12.32
C LYS A 95 2.70 -15.72 -13.82
N ARG A 96 1.55 -15.81 -14.47
CA ARG A 96 1.48 -16.16 -15.90
C ARG A 96 1.92 -15.04 -16.82
N TYR A 97 1.56 -13.80 -16.53
CA TYR A 97 1.70 -12.70 -17.47
C TYR A 97 2.73 -11.64 -17.05
N MET A 98 2.81 -11.33 -15.74
CA MET A 98 3.73 -10.31 -15.26
C MET A 98 5.11 -10.85 -14.92
N TYR A 99 5.22 -12.10 -14.43
CA TYR A 99 6.50 -12.65 -13.97
C TYR A 99 7.52 -12.73 -15.10
N MET A 100 8.70 -12.14 -14.88
CA MET A 100 9.81 -12.11 -15.83
C MET A 100 10.79 -13.25 -15.54
N GLU A 101 10.88 -14.23 -16.45
CA GLU A 101 11.72 -15.41 -16.26
C GLU A 101 13.17 -15.20 -16.69
N THR A 102 13.42 -14.24 -17.56
CA THR A 102 14.72 -13.98 -18.20
C THR A 102 15.06 -12.49 -18.24
N GLY A 103 16.32 -12.16 -18.50
CA GLY A 103 16.80 -10.78 -18.62
C GLY A 103 17.23 -10.19 -17.30
N GLU A 104 17.58 -8.91 -17.31
CA GLU A 104 18.06 -8.19 -16.13
C GLU A 104 17.01 -8.10 -15.01
N ASN A 105 15.74 -8.09 -15.34
CA ASN A 105 14.62 -8.04 -14.41
C ASN A 105 14.01 -9.42 -14.10
N SER A 106 14.71 -10.53 -14.43
CA SER A 106 14.24 -11.87 -14.11
C SER A 106 13.99 -12.03 -12.60
N GLY A 107 12.87 -12.67 -12.25
CA GLY A 107 12.45 -12.84 -10.86
C GLY A 107 11.55 -11.71 -10.34
N TYR A 108 11.39 -10.62 -11.07
CA TYR A 108 10.47 -9.53 -10.82
C TYR A 108 9.21 -9.63 -11.70
N PHE A 109 8.28 -8.71 -11.49
CA PHE A 109 7.03 -8.62 -12.23
C PHE A 109 6.99 -7.36 -13.10
N ALA A 110 6.55 -7.48 -14.35
CA ALA A 110 6.25 -6.33 -15.20
C ALA A 110 5.17 -5.47 -14.51
N TRP A 111 5.44 -4.17 -14.34
CA TRP A 111 4.54 -3.33 -13.57
C TRP A 111 3.19 -3.07 -14.26
N SER A 112 3.12 -3.23 -15.59
CA SER A 112 1.89 -3.00 -16.37
C SER A 112 1.75 -4.00 -17.53
N CYS A 113 0.55 -4.54 -17.67
CA CYS A 113 0.11 -5.42 -18.76
C CYS A 113 -1.26 -5.01 -19.27
N ASN A 114 -1.55 -5.30 -20.53
CA ASN A 114 -2.92 -5.27 -21.04
C ASN A 114 -3.78 -6.36 -20.37
N PRO A 115 -5.12 -6.22 -20.36
CA PRO A 115 -6.03 -7.26 -19.84
C PRO A 115 -5.87 -8.65 -20.51
N ASP A 116 -5.35 -8.71 -21.73
CA ASP A 116 -5.05 -9.97 -22.42
C ASP A 116 -3.74 -10.63 -21.95
N GLY A 117 -2.99 -9.97 -21.06
CA GLY A 117 -1.72 -10.43 -20.52
C GLY A 117 -0.49 -10.00 -21.32
N SER A 118 -0.62 -9.29 -22.44
CA SER A 118 0.53 -8.72 -23.14
C SER A 118 1.15 -7.58 -22.32
N ARG A 119 2.49 -7.61 -22.17
CA ARG A 119 3.21 -6.63 -21.34
C ARG A 119 3.28 -5.27 -22.00
N LEU A 120 3.05 -4.24 -21.22
CA LEU A 120 3.25 -2.83 -21.58
C LEU A 120 4.61 -2.30 -21.10
N SER A 121 5.26 -3.02 -20.18
CA SER A 121 6.57 -2.70 -19.64
C SER A 121 7.37 -3.97 -19.36
N ASP A 122 8.70 -3.88 -19.53
CA ASP A 122 9.65 -4.93 -19.12
C ASP A 122 10.38 -4.58 -17.81
N GLY A 123 9.91 -3.60 -17.08
CA GLY A 123 10.44 -3.19 -15.78
C GLY A 123 9.46 -3.41 -14.63
N PRO A 124 9.95 -3.60 -13.40
CA PRO A 124 9.11 -3.71 -12.21
C PRO A 124 8.85 -2.36 -11.56
N ALA A 125 7.86 -2.35 -10.63
CA ALA A 125 7.61 -1.26 -9.69
C ALA A 125 7.56 -1.85 -8.26
N PRO A 126 8.54 -1.53 -7.40
CA PRO A 126 8.75 -2.19 -6.11
C PRO A 126 7.56 -2.24 -5.15
N ASP A 127 6.61 -1.29 -5.23
CA ASP A 127 5.37 -1.32 -4.45
C ASP A 127 4.53 -2.56 -4.73
N GLY A 128 4.53 -3.06 -5.97
CA GLY A 128 3.88 -4.31 -6.32
C GLY A 128 4.52 -5.50 -5.61
N GLU A 129 5.85 -5.61 -5.66
CA GLU A 129 6.58 -6.73 -5.08
C GLU A 129 6.46 -6.80 -3.56
N GLU A 130 6.52 -5.67 -2.85
CA GLU A 130 6.38 -5.69 -1.39
C GLU A 130 4.97 -6.07 -0.95
N PHE A 131 3.92 -5.61 -1.63
CA PHE A 131 2.56 -6.03 -1.37
C PHE A 131 2.30 -7.49 -1.78
N PHE A 132 2.87 -7.98 -2.90
CA PHE A 132 2.82 -9.40 -3.25
C PHE A 132 3.44 -10.26 -2.15
N ALA A 133 4.64 -9.92 -1.71
CA ALA A 133 5.34 -10.69 -0.68
C ALA A 133 4.54 -10.73 0.63
N MET A 134 3.99 -9.60 1.09
CA MET A 134 3.20 -9.57 2.32
C MET A 134 1.87 -10.33 2.18
N ALA A 135 1.16 -10.14 1.08
CA ALA A 135 -0.10 -10.85 0.84
C ALA A 135 0.10 -12.38 0.76
N LEU A 136 1.20 -12.82 0.12
CA LEU A 136 1.57 -14.23 0.06
C LEU A 136 1.94 -14.81 1.44
N LEU A 137 2.68 -14.08 2.27
CA LEU A 137 2.97 -14.50 3.65
C LEU A 137 1.67 -14.64 4.45
N PHE A 138 0.77 -13.68 4.36
CA PHE A 138 -0.52 -13.76 5.02
C PHE A 138 -1.37 -14.94 4.50
N ALA A 139 -1.36 -15.20 3.19
CA ALA A 139 -2.05 -16.35 2.60
C ALA A 139 -1.49 -17.68 3.11
N SER A 140 -0.17 -17.81 3.18
CA SER A 140 0.51 -18.98 3.75
C SER A 140 0.08 -19.23 5.20
N HIS A 141 0.05 -18.18 6.03
CA HIS A 141 -0.34 -18.29 7.43
C HIS A 141 -1.83 -18.55 7.63
N ARG A 142 -2.67 -17.98 6.78
CA ARG A 142 -4.14 -18.09 6.91
C ARG A 142 -4.70 -19.37 6.32
N TRP A 143 -4.16 -19.84 5.20
CA TRP A 143 -4.73 -20.94 4.41
C TRP A 143 -3.80 -22.13 4.22
N GLY A 144 -2.53 -22.00 4.61
CA GLY A 144 -1.49 -22.96 4.34
C GLY A 144 -0.99 -22.92 2.89
N ASP A 145 0.14 -23.57 2.66
CA ASP A 145 0.76 -23.66 1.34
C ASP A 145 0.17 -24.81 0.52
N GLY A 146 -0.07 -24.55 -0.77
CA GLY A 146 -0.44 -25.56 -1.77
C GLY A 146 0.75 -25.94 -2.66
N GLU A 147 0.44 -26.59 -3.78
CA GLU A 147 1.42 -26.82 -4.86
C GLU A 147 1.71 -25.52 -5.61
N ALA A 148 2.89 -25.42 -6.27
CA ALA A 148 3.25 -24.26 -7.06
C ALA A 148 2.22 -23.94 -8.15
N PRO A 149 1.86 -22.66 -8.36
CA PRO A 149 2.41 -21.47 -7.75
C PRO A 149 1.75 -21.06 -6.42
N LEU A 150 0.90 -21.90 -5.83
CA LEU A 150 0.16 -21.61 -4.59
C LEU A 150 0.92 -22.03 -3.32
N ASN A 151 2.21 -22.32 -3.40
CA ASN A 151 3.13 -22.48 -2.28
C ASN A 151 3.57 -21.09 -1.76
N TYR A 152 2.58 -20.37 -1.23
CA TYR A 152 2.63 -18.93 -0.96
C TYR A 152 3.86 -18.50 -0.15
N GLY A 153 4.16 -19.19 0.95
CA GLY A 153 5.29 -18.84 1.81
C GLY A 153 6.65 -18.97 1.11
N THR A 154 6.81 -19.95 0.22
CA THR A 154 8.03 -20.07 -0.60
C THR A 154 8.10 -18.97 -1.64
N GLN A 155 6.99 -18.71 -2.37
CA GLN A 155 6.91 -17.63 -3.36
C GLN A 155 7.26 -16.27 -2.73
N ALA A 156 6.74 -15.99 -1.54
CA ALA A 156 7.03 -14.74 -0.82
C ALA A 156 8.51 -14.62 -0.46
N ARG A 157 9.10 -15.66 0.14
CA ARG A 157 10.51 -15.64 0.57
C ARG A 157 11.47 -15.54 -0.60
N ASP A 158 11.20 -16.24 -1.70
CA ASP A 158 12.00 -16.16 -2.92
C ASP A 158 11.94 -14.77 -3.54
N LEU A 159 10.74 -14.14 -3.55
CA LEU A 159 10.58 -12.76 -4.01
C LEU A 159 11.35 -11.77 -3.14
N LEU A 160 11.22 -11.84 -1.81
CA LEU A 160 11.95 -10.98 -0.87
C LEU A 160 13.47 -11.12 -1.04
N ARG A 161 13.96 -12.36 -1.23
CA ARG A 161 15.38 -12.61 -1.52
C ARG A 161 15.81 -11.96 -2.83
N THR A 162 15.01 -12.10 -3.89
CA THR A 162 15.29 -11.46 -5.18
C THR A 162 15.35 -9.95 -5.05
N CYS A 163 14.43 -9.33 -4.30
CA CYS A 163 14.37 -7.89 -4.10
C CYS A 163 15.65 -7.28 -3.49
N ILE A 164 16.38 -8.01 -2.66
CA ILE A 164 17.57 -7.49 -1.97
C ILE A 164 18.90 -8.01 -2.51
N HIS A 165 18.92 -9.17 -3.18
CA HIS A 165 20.14 -9.81 -3.68
C HIS A 165 20.33 -9.73 -5.20
N LYS A 166 19.32 -9.28 -5.96
CA LYS A 166 19.43 -9.10 -7.39
C LYS A 166 20.64 -8.22 -7.75
N GLY A 167 21.43 -8.68 -8.71
CA GLY A 167 22.64 -7.98 -9.14
C GLY A 167 23.93 -8.44 -8.44
N GLU A 168 23.89 -9.30 -7.41
CA GLU A 168 25.09 -9.85 -6.79
C GLU A 168 25.89 -10.75 -7.76
N ASP A 169 25.20 -11.33 -8.75
CA ASP A 169 25.80 -12.05 -9.88
C ASP A 169 26.20 -11.18 -11.07
N GLY A 170 26.01 -9.86 -10.96
CA GLY A 170 26.26 -8.88 -12.01
C GLY A 170 25.09 -8.71 -12.99
N ILE A 171 23.92 -9.30 -12.74
CA ILE A 171 22.74 -9.22 -13.63
C ILE A 171 21.59 -8.50 -12.93
N GLY A 172 21.22 -7.33 -13.45
CA GLY A 172 20.13 -6.51 -12.92
C GLY A 172 20.52 -5.75 -11.64
N HIS A 173 19.51 -5.26 -10.91
CA HIS A 173 19.68 -4.41 -9.74
C HIS A 173 18.68 -4.77 -8.65
N PRO A 174 19.04 -4.63 -7.35
CA PRO A 174 18.12 -4.85 -6.26
C PRO A 174 17.10 -3.71 -6.14
N MET A 175 15.94 -4.01 -5.59
CA MET A 175 14.89 -3.01 -5.31
C MET A 175 15.17 -2.18 -4.06
N TRP A 176 15.95 -2.71 -3.14
CA TRP A 176 16.45 -1.97 -1.97
C TRP A 176 17.92 -1.63 -2.15
N ASN A 177 18.26 -0.39 -1.83
CA ASN A 177 19.66 0.01 -1.82
C ASN A 177 20.41 -0.75 -0.71
N PRO A 178 21.47 -1.51 -1.03
CA PRO A 178 22.14 -2.38 -0.07
C PRO A 178 22.94 -1.61 1.01
N GLN A 179 23.23 -0.33 0.81
CA GLN A 179 23.97 0.51 1.76
C GLN A 179 23.04 1.16 2.79
N ASN A 180 22.01 1.90 2.33
CA ASN A 180 21.11 2.65 3.20
C ASN A 180 19.80 1.90 3.56
N LYS A 181 19.55 0.72 2.95
CA LYS A 181 18.36 -0.13 3.16
C LYS A 181 17.04 0.50 2.74
N LEU A 182 17.07 1.59 1.99
CA LEU A 182 15.85 2.24 1.49
C LEU A 182 15.38 1.58 0.19
N ILE A 183 14.09 1.48 0.03
CA ILE A 183 13.46 1.04 -1.21
C ILE A 183 13.72 2.07 -2.30
N LYS A 184 13.94 1.61 -3.52
CA LYS A 184 14.11 2.46 -4.70
C LYS A 184 12.78 2.65 -5.40
N PHE A 185 12.63 3.72 -6.16
CA PHE A 185 11.46 3.90 -7.02
C PHE A 185 11.42 2.82 -8.11
N VAL A 186 12.56 2.55 -8.76
CA VAL A 186 12.78 1.39 -9.66
C VAL A 186 14.20 0.84 -9.42
N PRO A 187 14.48 -0.43 -9.75
CA PRO A 187 15.76 -1.06 -9.39
C PRO A 187 17.01 -0.30 -9.86
N ASN A 188 16.96 0.35 -11.00
CA ASN A 188 18.09 1.05 -11.63
C ASN A 188 18.15 2.56 -11.35
N CYS A 189 17.42 3.08 -10.34
CA CYS A 189 17.50 4.49 -9.93
C CYS A 189 18.16 4.65 -8.57
N GLU A 190 18.53 5.89 -8.22
CA GLU A 190 19.17 6.25 -6.94
C GLU A 190 18.32 7.29 -6.18
N TYR A 191 17.01 7.08 -6.19
CA TYR A 191 16.02 7.82 -5.42
C TYR A 191 14.84 6.92 -5.05
N SER A 192 13.96 7.41 -4.20
CA SER A 192 12.82 6.67 -3.68
C SER A 192 11.49 7.38 -3.96
N ASP A 193 10.41 6.64 -3.77
CA ASP A 193 9.06 7.16 -3.58
C ASP A 193 8.71 7.02 -2.09
N PRO A 194 8.43 8.11 -1.36
CA PRO A 194 8.03 8.02 0.04
C PRO A 194 6.83 7.10 0.30
N SER A 195 5.93 6.95 -0.68
CA SER A 195 4.75 6.09 -0.55
C SER A 195 5.06 4.58 -0.62
N TYR A 196 6.26 4.20 -1.09
CA TYR A 196 6.73 2.81 -1.09
C TYR A 196 7.27 2.36 0.26
N HIS A 197 7.48 3.28 1.22
CA HIS A 197 8.02 2.93 2.53
C HIS A 197 6.94 2.33 3.44
N LEU A 198 7.05 1.02 3.68
CA LEU A 198 6.13 0.22 4.51
C LEU A 198 6.88 -0.42 5.70
N PRO A 199 7.38 0.37 6.67
CA PRO A 199 8.17 -0.15 7.78
C PRO A 199 7.46 -1.27 8.54
N HIS A 200 6.14 -1.24 8.65
CA HIS A 200 5.32 -2.29 9.25
C HIS A 200 5.38 -3.63 8.48
N PHE A 201 5.54 -3.62 7.14
CA PHE A 201 5.78 -4.85 6.38
C PHE A 201 7.20 -5.34 6.61
N TYR A 202 8.19 -4.44 6.67
CA TYR A 202 9.59 -4.82 6.85
C TYR A 202 9.87 -5.41 8.23
N GLU A 203 9.15 -4.99 9.28
CA GLU A 203 9.18 -5.66 10.59
C GLU A 203 8.71 -7.13 10.47
N LEU A 204 7.68 -7.40 9.68
CA LEU A 204 7.19 -8.76 9.46
C LEU A 204 8.10 -9.55 8.53
N PHE A 205 8.70 -8.92 7.51
CA PHE A 205 9.74 -9.56 6.69
C PHE A 205 10.96 -9.95 7.53
N ALA A 206 11.33 -9.14 8.53
CA ALA A 206 12.40 -9.48 9.48
C ALA A 206 12.12 -10.73 10.30
N LEU A 207 10.86 -11.15 10.42
CA LEU A 207 10.48 -12.37 11.11
C LEU A 207 10.34 -13.57 10.16
N TRP A 208 9.86 -13.35 8.94
CA TRP A 208 9.34 -14.42 8.08
C TRP A 208 10.11 -14.64 6.77
N ALA A 209 11.00 -13.73 6.38
CA ALA A 209 11.95 -13.95 5.30
C ALA A 209 12.92 -15.10 5.64
N TYR A 210 13.71 -15.53 4.67
CA TYR A 210 14.79 -16.48 4.95
C TYR A 210 15.70 -15.99 6.08
N PRO A 211 16.17 -16.86 6.98
CA PRO A 211 16.86 -16.45 8.20
C PRO A 211 18.04 -15.51 7.98
N GLU A 212 18.81 -15.73 6.90
CA GLU A 212 19.97 -14.93 6.53
C GLU A 212 19.61 -13.49 6.12
N ASP A 213 18.37 -13.26 5.64
CA ASP A 213 17.90 -11.98 5.13
C ASP A 213 17.19 -11.12 6.20
N ARG A 214 16.82 -11.70 7.33
CA ARG A 214 16.01 -11.06 8.40
C ARG A 214 16.64 -9.80 8.96
N HIS A 215 17.97 -9.81 9.12
CA HIS A 215 18.69 -8.64 9.62
C HIS A 215 18.59 -7.45 8.66
N PHE A 216 18.61 -7.69 7.35
CA PHE A 216 18.40 -6.65 6.34
C PHE A 216 17.05 -5.98 6.52
N TRP A 217 15.98 -6.76 6.63
CA TRP A 217 14.61 -6.26 6.76
C TRP A 217 14.39 -5.48 8.06
N LYS A 218 15.00 -5.91 9.17
CA LYS A 218 14.96 -5.13 10.42
C LYS A 218 15.59 -3.75 10.23
N LYS A 219 16.74 -3.67 9.55
CA LYS A 219 17.39 -2.40 9.24
C LYS A 219 16.59 -1.57 8.22
N ALA A 220 15.92 -2.20 7.28
CA ALA A 220 15.04 -1.49 6.34
C ALA A 220 13.85 -0.84 7.04
N ALA A 221 13.25 -1.49 8.04
CA ALA A 221 12.16 -0.91 8.83
C ALA A 221 12.63 0.36 9.58
N GLU A 222 13.76 0.28 10.28
CA GLU A 222 14.38 1.42 10.97
C GLU A 222 14.68 2.57 9.99
N ALA A 223 15.37 2.27 8.88
CA ALA A 223 15.76 3.25 7.88
C ALA A 223 14.55 3.91 7.21
N SER A 224 13.46 3.17 6.97
CA SER A 224 12.25 3.71 6.36
C SER A 224 11.52 4.69 7.26
N ARG A 225 11.45 4.45 8.59
CA ARG A 225 10.86 5.43 9.53
C ARG A 225 11.68 6.72 9.57
N ASP A 226 13.02 6.61 9.60
CA ASP A 226 13.91 7.78 9.57
C ASP A 226 13.79 8.55 8.25
N TYR A 227 13.67 7.82 7.14
CA TYR A 227 13.47 8.42 5.82
C TYR A 227 12.13 9.17 5.70
N LEU A 228 11.02 8.57 6.13
CA LEU A 228 9.71 9.22 6.12
C LEU A 228 9.71 10.53 6.92
N ARG A 229 10.39 10.55 8.07
CA ARG A 229 10.59 11.76 8.87
C ARG A 229 11.30 12.87 8.10
N SER A 230 12.27 12.49 7.23
CA SER A 230 13.02 13.44 6.42
C SER A 230 12.25 13.89 5.18
N ALA A 231 11.43 13.03 4.58
CA ALA A 231 10.70 13.30 3.36
C ALA A 231 9.38 14.08 3.59
N CYS A 232 8.78 13.97 4.78
CA CYS A 232 7.59 14.72 5.14
C CYS A 232 7.95 16.14 5.61
N HIS A 233 7.23 17.14 5.09
CA HIS A 233 7.48 18.52 5.43
C HIS A 233 7.07 18.83 6.89
N PRO A 234 7.93 19.44 7.72
CA PRO A 234 7.75 19.53 9.17
C PRO A 234 6.56 20.39 9.64
N VAL A 235 5.94 21.15 8.73
CA VAL A 235 4.80 22.02 9.05
C VAL A 235 3.50 21.48 8.46
N THR A 236 3.52 21.03 7.19
CA THR A 236 2.31 20.59 6.47
C THR A 236 2.06 19.10 6.58
N GLY A 237 3.09 18.28 6.85
CA GLY A 237 3.03 16.84 6.75
C GLY A 237 2.99 16.30 5.31
N LEU A 238 3.11 17.16 4.29
CA LEU A 238 3.09 16.71 2.90
C LEU A 238 4.43 16.13 2.49
N SER A 239 4.41 15.01 1.78
CA SER A 239 5.57 14.40 1.16
C SER A 239 5.52 14.53 -0.37
N PRO A 240 6.65 14.56 -1.08
CA PRO A 240 6.64 14.51 -2.53
C PRO A 240 6.28 13.11 -3.04
N GLU A 241 5.94 13.00 -4.33
CA GLU A 241 5.85 11.70 -4.99
C GLU A 241 7.24 11.04 -5.07
N TYR A 242 8.27 11.79 -5.46
CA TYR A 242 9.66 11.29 -5.52
C TYR A 242 10.59 12.15 -4.67
N ALA A 243 11.50 11.51 -3.94
CA ALA A 243 12.53 12.16 -3.15
C ALA A 243 13.85 11.40 -3.20
N TYR A 244 14.96 12.13 -3.07
CA TYR A 244 16.28 11.53 -2.86
C TYR A 244 16.35 10.83 -1.50
N TYR A 245 17.39 10.04 -1.27
CA TYR A 245 17.54 9.25 -0.01
C TYR A 245 17.73 10.11 1.25
N ASP A 246 17.99 11.40 1.12
CA ASP A 246 18.01 12.35 2.22
C ASP A 246 16.64 13.01 2.51
N GLY A 247 15.61 12.62 1.77
CA GLY A 247 14.26 13.17 1.88
C GLY A 247 14.00 14.42 1.02
N THR A 248 15.03 14.96 0.35
CA THR A 248 14.87 16.14 -0.52
C THR A 248 14.00 15.80 -1.73
N PRO A 249 12.96 16.62 -2.06
CA PRO A 249 12.10 16.38 -3.21
C PRO A 249 12.88 16.25 -4.52
N ASN A 250 12.60 15.21 -5.30
CA ASN A 250 13.16 15.03 -6.64
C ASN A 250 12.23 15.65 -7.70
N ASN A 251 12.63 16.81 -8.19
CA ASN A 251 11.86 17.57 -9.18
C ASN A 251 12.22 17.25 -10.64
N GLU A 252 13.14 16.33 -10.93
CA GLU A 252 13.65 16.07 -12.28
C GLU A 252 12.58 15.77 -13.31
N ARG A 253 11.46 15.14 -12.89
CA ARG A 253 10.32 14.82 -13.77
C ARG A 253 9.03 15.51 -13.36
N GLY A 254 9.09 16.51 -12.47
CA GLY A 254 7.92 17.19 -11.93
C GLY A 254 7.22 16.45 -10.78
N TYR A 255 7.82 15.40 -10.23
CA TYR A 255 7.26 14.57 -9.16
C TYR A 255 7.73 14.94 -7.74
N GLY A 256 8.41 16.07 -7.59
CA GLY A 256 8.83 16.60 -6.28
C GLY A 256 7.72 17.31 -5.49
N HIS A 257 6.46 16.99 -5.72
CA HIS A 257 5.28 17.61 -5.15
C HIS A 257 4.34 16.58 -4.52
N PHE A 258 3.47 17.04 -3.63
CA PHE A 258 2.42 16.19 -3.08
C PHE A 258 1.29 16.01 -4.12
N TYR A 259 1.16 14.80 -4.61
CA TYR A 259 0.13 14.39 -5.56
C TYR A 259 -0.11 12.88 -5.45
N SER A 260 -1.00 12.34 -6.20
CA SER A 260 -1.40 10.94 -6.43
C SER A 260 -0.71 9.87 -5.54
N ASP A 261 0.53 9.49 -5.83
CA ASP A 261 1.23 8.43 -5.10
C ASP A 261 1.51 8.81 -3.64
N SER A 262 1.87 10.06 -3.37
CA SER A 262 2.21 10.51 -2.03
C SER A 262 1.02 10.50 -1.04
N TYR A 263 -0.24 10.36 -1.52
CA TYR A 263 -1.40 10.20 -0.64
C TYR A 263 -1.28 8.97 0.27
N ARG A 264 -0.64 7.90 -0.20
CA ARG A 264 -0.45 6.66 0.55
C ARG A 264 0.41 6.82 1.81
N VAL A 265 1.28 7.82 1.88
CA VAL A 265 2.19 8.03 3.02
C VAL A 265 1.42 8.19 4.34
N ALA A 266 0.31 8.94 4.33
CA ALA A 266 -0.53 9.12 5.51
C ALA A 266 -1.12 7.80 6.03
N ALA A 267 -1.59 6.95 5.11
CA ALA A 267 -2.12 5.62 5.42
C ALA A 267 -1.03 4.68 5.95
N ASN A 268 0.16 4.68 5.34
CA ASN A 268 1.29 3.85 5.75
C ASN A 268 1.76 4.18 7.17
N ILE A 269 1.85 5.47 7.50
CA ILE A 269 2.19 5.96 8.85
C ILE A 269 1.12 5.54 9.87
N GLY A 270 -0.16 5.67 9.51
CA GLY A 270 -1.26 5.24 10.37
C GLY A 270 -1.21 3.75 10.68
N LEU A 271 -0.98 2.92 9.66
CA LEU A 271 -0.92 1.46 9.81
C LEU A 271 0.34 1.00 10.56
N ASP A 272 1.50 1.61 10.31
CA ASP A 272 2.72 1.33 11.07
C ASP A 272 2.52 1.59 12.56
N TRP A 273 1.89 2.72 12.91
CA TRP A 273 1.56 3.02 14.27
C TRP A 273 0.57 2.01 14.88
N GLU A 274 -0.49 1.65 14.19
CA GLU A 274 -1.47 0.68 14.69
C GLU A 274 -0.82 -0.68 14.96
N TRP A 275 0.05 -1.15 14.06
CA TRP A 275 0.65 -2.47 14.19
C TRP A 275 1.80 -2.53 15.19
N PHE A 276 2.69 -1.51 15.24
CA PHE A 276 3.95 -1.62 16.00
C PHE A 276 4.14 -0.56 17.07
N ARG A 277 3.67 0.67 16.88
CA ARG A 277 3.86 1.82 17.80
C ARG A 277 5.31 2.13 18.16
N GLU A 278 6.23 1.92 17.21
CA GLU A 278 7.66 2.10 17.45
C GLU A 278 8.08 3.57 17.51
N ASP A 279 7.40 4.47 16.79
CA ASP A 279 7.81 5.87 16.65
C ASP A 279 6.66 6.85 16.85
N HIS A 280 6.70 7.58 17.96
CA HIS A 280 5.72 8.62 18.29
C HIS A 280 5.62 9.76 17.26
N TRP A 281 6.65 9.95 16.44
CA TRP A 281 6.58 10.88 15.31
C TRP A 281 5.39 10.58 14.39
N ALA A 282 4.98 9.34 14.27
CA ALA A 282 3.79 8.96 13.50
C ALA A 282 2.52 9.70 13.95
N CYS A 283 2.35 9.91 15.26
CA CYS A 283 1.22 10.67 15.80
C CYS A 283 1.30 12.15 15.44
N GLU A 284 2.50 12.73 15.50
CA GLU A 284 2.72 14.13 15.14
C GLU A 284 2.45 14.36 13.66
N GLU A 285 2.93 13.44 12.82
CA GLU A 285 2.79 13.53 11.38
C GLU A 285 1.34 13.35 10.94
N ALA A 286 0.63 12.37 11.49
CA ALA A 286 -0.79 12.18 11.26
C ALA A 286 -1.61 13.43 11.64
N ASN A 287 -1.27 14.08 12.74
CA ASN A 287 -1.92 15.33 13.15
C ASN A 287 -1.61 16.49 12.18
N ARG A 288 -0.37 16.60 11.66
CA ARG A 288 0.02 17.65 10.72
C ARG A 288 -0.73 17.55 9.41
N ILE A 289 -0.75 16.36 8.80
CA ILE A 289 -1.42 16.17 7.51
C ILE A 289 -2.93 16.38 7.64
N GLN A 290 -3.54 15.91 8.71
CA GLN A 290 -4.97 16.15 8.96
C GLN A 290 -5.27 17.63 9.20
N ALA A 291 -4.41 18.35 9.90
CA ALA A 291 -4.54 19.80 10.09
C ALA A 291 -4.42 20.57 8.76
N PHE A 292 -3.53 20.14 7.85
CA PHE A 292 -3.39 20.74 6.53
C PHE A 292 -4.66 20.64 5.68
N PHE A 293 -5.42 19.54 5.81
CA PHE A 293 -6.65 19.31 5.05
C PHE A 293 -7.92 19.70 5.80
N ALA A 294 -7.86 20.13 7.05
CA ALA A 294 -9.03 20.36 7.91
C ALA A 294 -10.02 21.44 7.38
N ASP A 295 -9.51 22.41 6.66
CA ASP A 295 -10.30 23.52 6.08
C ASP A 295 -10.61 23.33 4.59
N LYS A 296 -10.24 22.20 3.99
CA LYS A 296 -10.37 21.93 2.56
C LYS A 296 -11.48 20.92 2.30
N GLN A 297 -12.26 21.19 1.26
CA GLN A 297 -13.26 20.25 0.78
C GLN A 297 -12.67 19.37 -0.35
N PRO A 298 -13.13 18.13 -0.54
CA PRO A 298 -12.59 17.22 -1.56
C PRO A 298 -12.63 17.79 -2.99
N GLU A 299 -13.61 18.63 -3.31
CA GLU A 299 -13.75 19.28 -4.61
C GLU A 299 -12.64 20.31 -4.86
N ASP A 300 -12.02 20.82 -3.79
CA ASP A 300 -10.98 21.83 -3.82
C ASP A 300 -9.58 21.26 -3.64
N TYR A 301 -9.45 19.94 -3.48
CA TYR A 301 -8.15 19.30 -3.39
C TYR A 301 -7.35 19.50 -4.68
N ARG A 302 -6.05 19.79 -4.49
CA ARG A 302 -5.15 20.15 -5.56
C ARG A 302 -3.86 19.34 -5.48
N ARG A 303 -3.01 19.53 -6.46
CA ARG A 303 -1.58 19.28 -6.34
C ARG A 303 -0.96 20.37 -5.47
N TYR A 304 -0.05 20.02 -4.59
CA TYR A 304 0.60 20.96 -3.67
C TYR A 304 2.11 20.81 -3.73
N ALA A 305 2.83 21.94 -3.65
CA ALA A 305 4.21 21.87 -3.18
C ALA A 305 4.21 21.39 -1.73
N ILE A 306 5.26 20.71 -1.27
CA ILE A 306 5.29 20.16 0.09
C ILE A 306 5.17 21.23 1.19
N ASN A 307 5.51 22.50 0.89
CA ASN A 307 5.31 23.63 1.80
C ASN A 307 3.85 24.09 1.91
N GLY A 308 2.92 23.47 1.14
CA GLY A 308 1.49 23.76 1.16
C GLY A 308 1.01 24.72 0.08
N GLU A 309 1.88 25.26 -0.78
CA GLU A 309 1.47 26.08 -1.92
C GLU A 309 0.67 25.22 -2.91
N ALA A 310 -0.54 25.69 -3.25
CA ALA A 310 -1.44 24.97 -4.15
C ALA A 310 -1.16 25.32 -5.62
N PHE A 311 -1.13 24.31 -6.47
CA PHE A 311 -1.13 24.48 -7.93
C PHE A 311 -2.55 24.61 -8.46
N GLU A 312 -2.72 25.02 -9.72
CA GLU A 312 -4.02 25.07 -10.39
C GLU A 312 -4.60 23.67 -10.64
N GLU A 313 -3.73 22.67 -10.76
CA GLU A 313 -4.08 21.27 -11.03
C GLU A 313 -4.84 20.66 -9.85
N LYS A 314 -6.05 20.14 -10.14
CA LYS A 314 -6.86 19.45 -9.14
C LYS A 314 -6.30 18.06 -8.81
N ALA A 315 -6.58 17.59 -7.60
CA ALA A 315 -6.28 16.23 -7.21
C ALA A 315 -6.94 15.24 -8.18
N LEU A 316 -6.15 14.33 -8.72
CA LEU A 316 -6.63 13.28 -9.63
C LEU A 316 -7.51 12.26 -8.90
N HIS A 317 -7.19 12.01 -7.63
CA HIS A 317 -7.80 10.98 -6.79
C HIS A 317 -8.30 11.56 -5.45
N PRO A 318 -9.35 12.43 -5.46
CA PRO A 318 -9.80 13.09 -4.23
C PRO A 318 -10.39 12.14 -3.20
N VAL A 319 -11.05 11.05 -3.62
CA VAL A 319 -11.57 10.03 -2.70
C VAL A 319 -10.44 9.21 -2.08
N GLY A 320 -9.40 8.88 -2.85
CA GLY A 320 -8.19 8.25 -2.34
C GLY A 320 -7.47 9.12 -1.30
N LEU A 321 -7.32 10.42 -1.60
CA LEU A 321 -6.67 11.37 -0.69
C LEU A 321 -7.41 11.50 0.64
N LEU A 322 -8.74 11.71 0.63
CA LEU A 322 -9.49 11.80 1.88
C LEU A 322 -9.49 10.47 2.65
N SER A 323 -9.48 9.34 1.94
CA SER A 323 -9.43 8.02 2.55
C SER A 323 -8.12 7.80 3.30
N THR A 324 -6.98 8.04 2.65
CA THR A 324 -5.66 7.87 3.29
C THR A 324 -5.46 8.84 4.45
N ASN A 325 -5.98 10.07 4.33
CA ASN A 325 -5.98 11.03 5.43
C ASN A 325 -6.84 10.55 6.63
N ALA A 326 -8.00 9.93 6.35
CA ALA A 326 -8.81 9.30 7.41
C ALA A 326 -8.08 8.09 8.04
N MET A 327 -7.37 7.27 7.26
CA MET A 327 -6.59 6.14 7.77
C MET A 327 -5.46 6.58 8.73
N ALA A 328 -4.90 7.77 8.54
CA ALA A 328 -3.96 8.37 9.48
C ALA A 328 -4.54 8.54 10.90
N SER A 329 -5.88 8.50 11.08
CA SER A 329 -6.53 8.54 12.40
C SER A 329 -6.21 7.34 13.30
N LEU A 330 -5.60 6.27 12.75
CA LEU A 330 -5.00 5.20 13.56
C LEU A 330 -3.85 5.72 14.45
N ALA A 331 -3.13 6.72 13.99
CA ALA A 331 -2.01 7.34 14.71
C ALA A 331 -2.40 8.71 15.30
N ALA A 332 -3.31 9.45 14.68
CA ALA A 332 -3.62 10.81 15.07
C ALA A 332 -4.27 10.89 16.47
N THR A 333 -3.89 11.93 17.21
CA THR A 333 -4.39 12.23 18.56
C THR A 333 -5.06 13.61 18.65
N GLY A 334 -5.09 14.35 17.54
CA GLY A 334 -5.66 15.70 17.46
C GLY A 334 -7.16 15.71 17.14
N ASP A 335 -7.75 16.90 17.24
CA ASP A 335 -9.20 17.12 17.06
C ASP A 335 -9.69 16.84 15.62
N ASN A 336 -8.77 16.88 14.63
CA ASN A 336 -9.11 16.66 13.23
C ASN A 336 -9.34 15.17 12.87
N ALA A 337 -8.92 14.24 13.73
CA ALA A 337 -9.05 12.81 13.46
C ALA A 337 -10.52 12.40 13.27
N ARG A 338 -11.41 12.83 14.17
CA ARG A 338 -12.85 12.54 14.07
C ARG A 338 -13.43 13.13 12.77
N ALA A 339 -13.14 14.39 12.46
CA ALA A 339 -13.66 15.05 11.26
C ALA A 339 -13.19 14.35 9.97
N SER A 340 -11.94 13.90 9.93
CA SER A 340 -11.40 13.12 8.79
C SER A 340 -12.13 11.79 8.61
N VAL A 341 -12.41 11.08 9.70
CA VAL A 341 -13.15 9.80 9.67
C VAL A 341 -14.62 10.03 9.29
N GLU A 342 -15.25 11.09 9.79
CA GLU A 342 -16.64 11.46 9.43
C GLU A 342 -16.74 11.83 7.94
N LEU A 343 -15.77 12.56 7.41
CA LEU A 343 -15.71 12.87 5.98
C LEU A 343 -15.59 11.59 5.14
N PHE A 344 -14.68 10.69 5.51
CA PHE A 344 -14.53 9.38 4.85
C PHE A 344 -15.83 8.58 4.91
N TRP A 345 -16.44 8.44 6.10
CA TRP A 345 -17.68 7.67 6.27
C TRP A 345 -18.84 8.22 5.43
N ASN A 346 -18.92 9.51 5.26
CA ASN A 346 -19.98 10.16 4.47
C ASN A 346 -19.68 10.22 2.95
N THR A 347 -18.47 9.82 2.54
CA THR A 347 -18.09 9.83 1.12
C THR A 347 -18.41 8.47 0.48
N PRO A 348 -19.15 8.45 -0.65
CA PRO A 348 -19.39 7.21 -1.39
C PRO A 348 -18.14 6.75 -2.15
N LEU A 349 -18.15 5.49 -2.60
CA LEU A 349 -17.20 5.00 -3.58
C LEU A 349 -17.17 5.88 -4.83
N ARG A 350 -15.99 6.10 -5.38
CA ARG A 350 -15.85 6.82 -6.64
C ARG A 350 -16.43 6.01 -7.80
N THR A 351 -17.09 6.70 -8.71
CA THR A 351 -17.59 6.15 -9.97
C THR A 351 -16.79 6.68 -11.16
N GLY A 352 -16.99 6.08 -12.33
CA GLY A 352 -16.41 6.54 -13.59
C GLY A 352 -14.95 6.03 -13.81
N PRO A 353 -14.26 6.63 -14.80
CA PRO A 353 -12.99 6.08 -15.33
C PRO A 353 -11.83 6.04 -14.33
N ARG A 354 -11.84 6.87 -13.31
CA ARG A 354 -10.74 6.94 -12.32
C ARG A 354 -11.05 6.24 -11.00
N ARG A 355 -12.05 5.31 -10.98
CA ARG A 355 -12.50 4.65 -9.76
C ARG A 355 -11.50 3.65 -9.15
N TYR A 356 -10.60 3.10 -9.94
CA TYR A 356 -9.67 2.05 -9.51
C TYR A 356 -8.85 2.47 -8.28
N TYR A 357 -7.97 3.44 -8.41
CA TYR A 357 -7.04 3.83 -7.36
C TYR A 357 -7.75 4.38 -6.12
N ASP A 358 -8.72 5.28 -6.33
CA ASP A 358 -9.53 5.83 -5.24
C ASP A 358 -10.21 4.73 -4.42
N ASN A 359 -10.81 3.74 -5.07
CA ASN A 359 -11.57 2.70 -4.39
C ASN A 359 -10.67 1.62 -3.75
N CYS A 360 -9.47 1.40 -4.28
CA CYS A 360 -8.47 0.60 -3.59
C CYS A 360 -8.08 1.24 -2.26
N LEU A 361 -7.75 2.52 -2.26
CA LEU A 361 -7.41 3.26 -1.03
C LEU A 361 -8.59 3.36 -0.06
N TYR A 362 -9.83 3.51 -0.59
CA TYR A 362 -11.04 3.50 0.20
C TYR A 362 -11.23 2.16 0.94
N LEU A 363 -11.10 1.03 0.26
CA LEU A 363 -11.26 -0.29 0.90
C LEU A 363 -10.17 -0.56 1.93
N PHE A 364 -8.91 -0.20 1.66
CA PHE A 364 -7.83 -0.29 2.66
C PHE A 364 -8.13 0.55 3.90
N THR A 365 -8.61 1.76 3.71
CA THR A 365 -9.01 2.64 4.83
C THR A 365 -10.16 2.02 5.63
N LEU A 366 -11.17 1.47 4.97
CA LEU A 366 -12.28 0.82 5.64
C LEU A 366 -11.84 -0.41 6.43
N LEU A 367 -10.95 -1.24 5.85
CA LEU A 367 -10.33 -2.38 6.56
C LEU A 367 -9.58 -1.92 7.81
N ALA A 368 -8.77 -0.88 7.68
CA ALA A 368 -7.92 -0.40 8.75
C ALA A 368 -8.72 0.24 9.89
N LEU A 369 -9.62 1.16 9.56
CA LEU A 369 -10.44 1.87 10.55
C LEU A 369 -11.48 0.98 11.24
N SER A 370 -11.85 -0.15 10.64
CA SER A 370 -12.75 -1.14 11.23
C SER A 370 -12.03 -2.27 12.00
N GLY A 371 -10.70 -2.20 12.15
CA GLY A 371 -9.90 -3.24 12.81
C GLY A 371 -9.81 -4.56 12.03
N ASN A 372 -10.07 -4.54 10.73
CA ASN A 372 -10.04 -5.71 9.86
C ASN A 372 -8.79 -5.79 8.97
N TYR A 373 -7.87 -4.83 9.04
CA TYR A 373 -6.55 -4.93 8.41
C TYR A 373 -5.58 -5.56 9.41
N ARG A 374 -5.51 -6.90 9.39
CA ARG A 374 -4.87 -7.70 10.44
C ARG A 374 -3.57 -8.33 9.99
N ILE A 375 -2.70 -8.58 10.96
CA ILE A 375 -1.50 -9.40 10.80
C ILE A 375 -1.92 -10.87 10.96
N TRP A 376 -1.73 -11.66 9.90
CA TRP A 376 -1.92 -13.10 9.96
C TRP A 376 -0.58 -13.76 10.31
N THR A 377 -0.46 -14.26 11.54
CA THR A 377 0.76 -14.91 12.04
C THR A 377 0.73 -16.41 11.72
N PRO A 378 1.90 -17.07 11.55
CA PRO A 378 1.94 -18.53 11.47
C PRO A 378 1.41 -19.14 12.78
N GLU A 379 0.71 -20.30 12.64
CA GLU A 379 0.25 -21.08 13.79
C GLU A 379 1.41 -21.68 14.62
#